data_285b14f3bd66b6cfc3acd2e07826e1a4
#
_entry.id   285b14f3bd66b6cfc3acd2e07826e1a4
#
_cell.length_a   1.000
_cell.length_b   1.000
_cell.length_c   1.000
_cell.angle_alpha   90.00
_cell.angle_beta   90.00
_cell.angle_gamma   90.00
#
_symmetry.space_group_name_H-M   'P 1'
#
loop_
_entity.id
_entity.type
_entity.pdbx_description
1 polymer ?
#
loop_
_entity_poly.entity_id
_entity_poly.type
_entity_poly.pdbx_seq_one_letter_code
_entity_poly.pdbx_strand_id
1 'polypeptide(L)'
;MGSQPLVLGIDLGTSGVRVAVINGQNTCLHHQAIPYQRGLIHPDDWLDACRVLIQAIPEDLRQRLGALAVDGTSGTLLACDPEGTPLSRALTYAEAYPEQGEHLRQLAPGGGPAASSSGSLARALHLLHLHGDAIWLRHQADWINGWFLNDWRWGEEGNNLRLGWNLESRRWPDELANQVWSAALPDIHPSGSVLGTIASPRAIDLTLPLELLVVAGTTDSNAAVLAANPDEHDGITVLGTTLVLKRFTHAPIHGPGLTVHRVGGHWLCGGASNAGGGVLRQFFDDEQLLELSRQIDPDTNSGLQLRPLPGRGERFPVDDPEMQPVLEPRPVSDALFLHGLLEGLAEIEACGWQRLIELGAPAPRRVISLGGGARNPQWRRLRERKLKLPIVSCNAPPAVGVARLALSAIDRGESDA
;
A
#
# COMPACT_ATOMS: atom_id res chain seq x y z
N MET A 1 -15.86 -17.69 29.86
CA MET A 1 -14.76 -17.20 28.97
C MET A 1 -15.45 -16.56 27.79
N GLY A 2 -15.52 -15.23 27.71
CA GLY A 2 -16.05 -14.53 26.55
C GLY A 2 -15.19 -14.89 25.32
N SER A 3 -15.84 -15.25 24.22
CA SER A 3 -15.10 -15.50 22.97
C SER A 3 -14.45 -14.19 22.54
N GLN A 4 -13.13 -14.19 22.31
CA GLN A 4 -12.44 -13.02 21.81
C GLN A 4 -13.12 -12.49 20.54
N PRO A 5 -13.25 -11.17 20.37
CA PRO A 5 -13.90 -10.59 19.22
C PRO A 5 -13.15 -10.96 17.94
N LEU A 6 -13.90 -11.15 16.85
CA LEU A 6 -13.35 -11.32 15.52
C LEU A 6 -13.29 -9.97 14.84
N VAL A 7 -12.37 -9.81 13.91
CA VAL A 7 -12.26 -8.58 13.11
C VAL A 7 -12.21 -8.88 11.62
N LEU A 8 -12.72 -7.93 10.84
CA LEU A 8 -12.82 -8.01 9.39
C LEU A 8 -11.85 -7.02 8.74
N GLY A 9 -11.02 -7.50 7.83
CA GLY A 9 -10.24 -6.67 6.91
C GLY A 9 -10.82 -6.74 5.50
N ILE A 10 -10.88 -5.60 4.84
CA ILE A 10 -11.35 -5.44 3.46
C ILE A 10 -10.25 -4.77 2.65
N ASP A 11 -9.72 -5.45 1.65
CA ASP A 11 -8.69 -4.96 0.70
C ASP A 11 -9.35 -4.65 -0.64
N LEU A 12 -9.37 -3.37 -0.99
CA LEU A 12 -9.86 -2.85 -2.28
C LEU A 12 -8.67 -2.73 -3.25
N GLY A 13 -8.32 -3.82 -3.90
CA GLY A 13 -7.22 -3.84 -4.86
C GLY A 13 -7.58 -3.29 -6.24
N THR A 14 -6.62 -3.33 -7.17
CA THR A 14 -6.80 -2.85 -8.56
C THR A 14 -7.82 -3.68 -9.35
N SER A 15 -7.89 -4.98 -9.13
CA SER A 15 -8.69 -5.91 -9.94
C SER A 15 -9.93 -6.46 -9.23
N GLY A 16 -10.13 -6.16 -7.94
CA GLY A 16 -11.21 -6.71 -7.15
C GLY A 16 -11.02 -6.50 -5.66
N VAL A 17 -11.94 -7.05 -4.88
CA VAL A 17 -11.98 -6.94 -3.42
C VAL A 17 -11.60 -8.29 -2.79
N ARG A 18 -10.94 -8.22 -1.65
CA ARG A 18 -10.62 -9.35 -0.79
C ARG A 18 -11.07 -9.06 0.63
N VAL A 19 -11.57 -10.07 1.31
CA VAL A 19 -11.90 -9.98 2.74
C VAL A 19 -11.16 -11.05 3.53
N ALA A 20 -10.83 -10.73 4.78
CA ALA A 20 -10.29 -11.69 5.73
C ALA A 20 -10.88 -11.46 7.11
N VAL A 21 -11.29 -12.55 7.79
CA VAL A 21 -11.70 -12.54 9.19
C VAL A 21 -10.57 -13.16 10.00
N ILE A 22 -10.07 -12.44 11.00
CA ILE A 22 -9.06 -12.95 11.93
C ILE A 22 -9.57 -12.93 13.37
N ASN A 23 -8.99 -13.80 14.20
CA ASN A 23 -9.24 -13.79 15.64
C ASN A 23 -8.15 -13.00 16.41
N GLY A 24 -8.31 -12.86 17.73
CA GLY A 24 -7.35 -12.18 18.61
C GLY A 24 -5.93 -12.76 18.62
N GLN A 25 -5.73 -13.97 18.08
CA GLN A 25 -4.41 -14.62 17.93
C GLN A 25 -3.82 -14.42 16.53
N ASN A 26 -4.38 -13.50 15.73
CA ASN A 26 -3.99 -13.25 14.34
C ASN A 26 -4.18 -14.46 13.40
N THR A 27 -5.00 -15.44 13.77
CA THR A 27 -5.33 -16.58 12.91
C THR A 27 -6.43 -16.19 11.93
N CYS A 28 -6.18 -16.39 10.63
CA CYS A 28 -7.19 -16.18 9.59
C CYS A 28 -8.20 -17.33 9.60
N LEU A 29 -9.46 -17.01 9.88
CA LEU A 29 -10.57 -17.96 9.97
C LEU A 29 -11.38 -18.04 8.67
N HIS A 30 -11.41 -16.95 7.91
CA HIS A 30 -12.09 -16.86 6.62
C HIS A 30 -11.32 -15.91 5.70
N HIS A 31 -11.23 -16.29 4.42
CA HIS A 31 -10.65 -15.42 3.38
C HIS A 31 -11.35 -15.71 2.05
N GLN A 32 -11.77 -14.66 1.37
CA GLN A 32 -12.39 -14.75 0.05
C GLN A 32 -12.06 -13.52 -0.79
N ALA A 33 -12.10 -13.69 -2.11
CA ALA A 33 -11.84 -12.63 -3.08
C ALA A 33 -12.80 -12.74 -4.26
N ILE A 34 -13.21 -11.61 -4.81
CA ILE A 34 -13.95 -11.51 -6.07
C ILE A 34 -13.38 -10.39 -6.94
N PRO A 35 -13.39 -10.57 -8.28
CA PRO A 35 -13.00 -9.49 -9.19
C PRO A 35 -14.13 -8.46 -9.30
N TYR A 36 -13.73 -7.22 -9.69
CA TYR A 36 -14.72 -6.23 -10.13
C TYR A 36 -15.40 -6.67 -11.42
N GLN A 37 -16.68 -6.32 -11.58
CA GLN A 37 -17.45 -6.63 -12.78
C GLN A 37 -17.18 -5.65 -13.91
N ARG A 38 -17.08 -4.36 -13.58
CA ARG A 38 -16.89 -3.22 -14.51
C ARG A 38 -15.52 -2.58 -14.37
N GLY A 39 -14.80 -2.85 -13.27
CA GLY A 39 -13.43 -2.42 -13.00
C GLY A 39 -13.29 -1.27 -12.02
N LEU A 40 -12.02 -0.94 -11.71
CA LEU A 40 -11.63 -0.01 -10.65
C LEU A 40 -12.25 1.40 -10.75
N ILE A 41 -12.61 1.86 -11.93
CA ILE A 41 -13.15 3.21 -12.15
C ILE A 41 -14.62 3.37 -11.71
N HIS A 42 -15.30 2.28 -11.33
CA HIS A 42 -16.70 2.27 -10.97
C HIS A 42 -16.88 2.10 -9.45
N PRO A 43 -17.20 3.16 -8.67
CA PRO A 43 -17.35 3.07 -7.22
C PRO A 43 -18.43 2.07 -6.77
N ASP A 44 -19.52 1.93 -7.53
CA ASP A 44 -20.57 0.98 -7.23
C ASP A 44 -20.06 -0.48 -7.25
N ASP A 45 -19.08 -0.78 -8.13
CA ASP A 45 -18.45 -2.10 -8.18
C ASP A 45 -17.69 -2.44 -6.90
N TRP A 46 -17.06 -1.43 -6.27
CA TRP A 46 -16.39 -1.62 -4.99
C TRP A 46 -17.37 -2.00 -3.90
N LEU A 47 -18.50 -1.27 -3.86
CA LEU A 47 -19.55 -1.46 -2.87
C LEU A 47 -20.25 -2.82 -3.05
N ASP A 48 -20.62 -3.17 -4.29
CA ASP A 48 -21.28 -4.43 -4.61
C ASP A 48 -20.37 -5.62 -4.24
N ALA A 49 -19.08 -5.53 -4.57
CA ALA A 49 -18.10 -6.55 -4.21
C ALA A 49 -17.94 -6.69 -2.68
N CYS A 50 -17.90 -5.58 -1.94
CA CYS A 50 -17.89 -5.62 -0.46
C CYS A 50 -19.13 -6.30 0.10
N ARG A 51 -20.32 -5.95 -0.39
CA ARG A 51 -21.59 -6.56 0.04
C ARG A 51 -21.61 -8.06 -0.18
N VAL A 52 -21.28 -8.50 -1.40
CA VAL A 52 -21.24 -9.92 -1.77
C VAL A 52 -20.28 -10.69 -0.86
N LEU A 53 -19.08 -10.16 -0.64
CA LEU A 53 -18.06 -10.83 0.18
C LEU A 53 -18.46 -10.88 1.65
N ILE A 54 -19.01 -9.79 2.21
CA ILE A 54 -19.44 -9.76 3.61
C ILE A 54 -20.59 -10.76 3.83
N GLN A 55 -21.56 -10.81 2.94
CA GLN A 55 -22.69 -11.77 3.02
C GLN A 55 -22.23 -13.22 2.85
N ALA A 56 -21.13 -13.47 2.15
CA ALA A 56 -20.53 -14.79 2.00
C ALA A 56 -19.74 -15.27 3.22
N ILE A 57 -19.42 -14.40 4.18
CA ILE A 57 -18.80 -14.81 5.46
C ILE A 57 -19.81 -15.70 6.22
N PRO A 58 -19.41 -16.88 6.74
CA PRO A 58 -20.28 -17.71 7.58
C PRO A 58 -20.95 -16.89 8.69
N GLU A 59 -22.24 -17.11 8.91
CA GLU A 59 -23.05 -16.28 9.82
C GLU A 59 -22.52 -16.31 11.26
N ASP A 60 -22.06 -17.44 11.73
CA ASP A 60 -21.47 -17.62 13.06
C ASP A 60 -20.19 -16.78 13.26
N LEU A 61 -19.42 -16.53 12.21
CA LEU A 61 -18.27 -15.63 12.23
C LEU A 61 -18.73 -14.18 12.12
N ARG A 62 -19.67 -13.89 11.22
CA ARG A 62 -20.17 -12.55 10.92
C ARG A 62 -20.82 -11.89 12.13
N GLN A 63 -21.62 -12.64 12.90
CA GLN A 63 -22.28 -12.18 14.12
C GLN A 63 -21.35 -11.90 15.30
N ARG A 64 -20.08 -12.33 15.20
CA ARG A 64 -19.05 -12.14 16.24
C ARG A 64 -18.04 -11.06 15.88
N LEU A 65 -18.22 -10.36 14.76
CA LEU A 65 -17.33 -9.28 14.36
C LEU A 65 -17.49 -8.10 15.32
N GLY A 66 -16.37 -7.64 15.88
CA GLY A 66 -16.30 -6.47 16.78
C GLY A 66 -15.82 -5.23 16.07
N ALA A 67 -14.99 -5.36 15.02
CA ALA A 67 -14.52 -4.23 14.22
C ALA A 67 -14.23 -4.63 12.77
N LEU A 68 -14.23 -3.62 11.89
CA LEU A 68 -13.74 -3.73 10.52
C LEU A 68 -12.76 -2.60 10.19
N ALA A 69 -11.84 -2.85 9.26
CA ALA A 69 -10.99 -1.84 8.64
C ALA A 69 -10.87 -2.09 7.14
N VAL A 70 -10.71 -1.01 6.37
CA VAL A 70 -10.67 -1.03 4.90
C VAL A 70 -9.37 -0.44 4.40
N ASP A 71 -8.65 -1.13 3.54
CA ASP A 71 -7.59 -0.54 2.74
C ASP A 71 -7.99 -0.40 1.27
N GLY A 72 -7.28 0.44 0.54
CA GLY A 72 -7.53 0.66 -0.86
C GLY A 72 -6.30 1.09 -1.63
N THR A 73 -6.43 1.12 -2.95
CA THR A 73 -5.35 1.53 -3.85
C THR A 73 -4.90 2.96 -3.55
N SER A 74 -3.59 3.14 -3.32
CA SER A 74 -3.01 4.43 -2.96
C SER A 74 -3.18 5.45 -4.08
N GLY A 75 -4.04 6.43 -3.87
CA GLY A 75 -4.25 7.55 -4.78
C GLY A 75 -5.42 7.42 -5.75
N THR A 76 -6.21 6.35 -5.74
CA THR A 76 -7.50 6.31 -6.42
C THR A 76 -8.46 7.25 -5.70
N LEU A 77 -8.98 8.24 -6.41
CA LEU A 77 -9.75 9.37 -5.86
C LEU A 77 -11.07 9.52 -6.62
N LEU A 78 -12.14 9.89 -5.90
CA LEU A 78 -13.40 10.26 -6.50
C LEU A 78 -13.94 11.56 -5.90
N ALA A 79 -14.83 12.23 -6.66
CA ALA A 79 -15.69 13.30 -6.19
C ALA A 79 -17.06 12.72 -5.84
N CYS A 80 -17.59 13.09 -4.69
CA CYS A 80 -18.97 12.77 -4.30
C CYS A 80 -19.65 14.00 -3.69
N ASP A 81 -20.98 13.94 -3.56
CA ASP A 81 -21.75 14.89 -2.75
C ASP A 81 -21.60 14.59 -1.24
N PRO A 82 -22.14 15.43 -0.34
CA PRO A 82 -22.10 15.18 1.11
C PRO A 82 -22.84 13.90 1.55
N GLU A 83 -23.76 13.41 0.76
CA GLU A 83 -24.50 12.16 0.94
C GLU A 83 -23.74 10.93 0.42
N GLY A 84 -22.52 11.14 -0.14
CA GLY A 84 -21.63 10.11 -0.65
C GLY A 84 -21.95 9.61 -2.06
N THR A 85 -22.86 10.27 -2.79
CA THR A 85 -23.17 9.88 -4.18
C THR A 85 -22.02 10.26 -5.09
N PRO A 86 -21.39 9.32 -5.83
CA PRO A 86 -20.35 9.65 -6.78
C PRO A 86 -20.85 10.59 -7.89
N LEU A 87 -20.12 11.67 -8.15
CA LEU A 87 -20.46 12.65 -9.19
C LEU A 87 -19.92 12.25 -10.57
N SER A 88 -18.94 11.37 -10.60
CA SER A 88 -18.32 10.81 -11.82
C SER A 88 -17.64 9.49 -11.51
N ARG A 89 -17.02 8.87 -12.53
CA ARG A 89 -16.13 7.75 -12.30
C ARG A 89 -14.99 8.12 -11.35
N ALA A 90 -14.42 7.14 -10.67
CA ALA A 90 -13.19 7.34 -9.93
C ALA A 90 -12.00 7.54 -10.88
N LEU A 91 -11.04 8.39 -10.45
CA LEU A 91 -9.75 8.56 -11.10
C LEU A 91 -8.73 7.64 -10.44
N THR A 92 -8.16 6.73 -11.22
CA THR A 92 -7.26 5.71 -10.69
C THR A 92 -5.87 6.27 -10.41
N TYR A 93 -5.13 5.60 -9.54
CA TYR A 93 -3.74 5.95 -9.23
C TYR A 93 -2.79 5.96 -10.46
N ALA A 94 -3.17 5.29 -11.55
CA ALA A 94 -2.38 5.22 -12.78
C ALA A 94 -2.57 6.44 -13.68
N GLU A 95 -3.61 7.25 -13.47
CA GLU A 95 -3.90 8.44 -14.27
C GLU A 95 -3.03 9.61 -13.82
N ALA A 96 -2.50 10.37 -14.79
CA ALA A 96 -1.68 11.54 -14.56
C ALA A 96 -2.27 12.77 -15.27
N TYR A 97 -2.10 13.92 -14.65
CA TYR A 97 -2.62 15.22 -15.10
C TYR A 97 -1.47 16.25 -15.18
N PRO A 98 -0.58 16.13 -16.18
CA PRO A 98 0.59 17.01 -16.31
C PRO A 98 0.22 18.48 -16.52
N GLU A 99 -0.98 18.77 -17.06
CA GLU A 99 -1.51 20.12 -17.23
C GLU A 99 -1.71 20.85 -15.90
N GLN A 100 -1.83 20.12 -14.76
CA GLN A 100 -1.91 20.70 -13.43
C GLN A 100 -0.56 21.12 -12.84
N GLY A 101 0.55 20.94 -13.57
CA GLY A 101 1.91 21.12 -13.06
C GLY A 101 2.20 22.50 -12.46
N GLU A 102 1.61 23.57 -12.97
CA GLU A 102 1.77 24.92 -12.40
C GLU A 102 1.04 25.06 -11.06
N HIS A 103 -0.22 24.62 -10.98
CA HIS A 103 -0.99 24.63 -9.74
C HIS A 103 -0.33 23.75 -8.67
N LEU A 104 0.20 22.58 -9.05
CA LEU A 104 0.92 21.71 -8.12
C LEU A 104 2.14 22.36 -7.51
N ARG A 105 2.91 23.15 -8.28
CA ARG A 105 4.05 23.89 -7.73
C ARG A 105 3.64 24.96 -6.71
N GLN A 106 2.46 25.56 -6.87
CA GLN A 106 1.92 26.56 -5.94
C GLN A 106 1.36 25.90 -4.67
N LEU A 107 0.62 24.78 -4.82
CA LEU A 107 -0.07 24.12 -3.71
C LEU A 107 0.79 23.13 -2.92
N ALA A 108 1.88 22.63 -3.51
CA ALA A 108 2.84 21.72 -2.90
C ALA A 108 4.28 22.20 -3.15
N PRO A 109 4.66 23.44 -2.69
CA PRO A 109 5.97 24.05 -2.98
C PRO A 109 7.13 23.26 -2.38
N GLY A 110 6.88 22.49 -1.31
CA GLY A 110 7.86 21.59 -0.71
C GLY A 110 8.15 20.31 -1.52
N GLY A 111 7.49 20.13 -2.67
CA GLY A 111 7.64 18.91 -3.47
C GLY A 111 6.93 17.69 -2.84
N GLY A 112 7.54 16.52 -2.98
CA GLY A 112 7.02 15.28 -2.42
C GLY A 112 5.85 14.64 -3.20
N PRO A 113 5.11 13.69 -2.60
CA PRO A 113 4.09 12.91 -3.29
C PRO A 113 2.92 13.73 -3.84
N ALA A 114 2.58 14.86 -3.20
CA ALA A 114 1.49 15.74 -3.62
C ALA A 114 1.86 16.58 -4.86
N ALA A 115 3.13 16.90 -5.06
CA ALA A 115 3.60 17.67 -6.21
C ALA A 115 3.64 16.88 -7.53
N SER A 116 3.38 15.57 -7.49
CA SER A 116 3.41 14.71 -8.67
C SER A 116 2.15 14.88 -9.51
N SER A 117 2.33 14.97 -10.84
CA SER A 117 1.21 14.96 -11.80
C SER A 117 0.39 13.65 -11.77
N SER A 118 0.94 12.58 -11.21
CA SER A 118 0.25 11.32 -10.91
C SER A 118 -0.14 11.20 -9.43
N GLY A 119 -0.13 12.29 -8.67
CA GLY A 119 -0.59 12.37 -7.28
C GLY A 119 -2.10 12.59 -7.16
N SER A 120 -2.65 12.35 -5.97
CA SER A 120 -4.07 12.61 -5.70
C SER A 120 -4.42 14.09 -5.81
N LEU A 121 -3.49 15.01 -5.51
CA LEU A 121 -3.74 16.45 -5.65
C LEU A 121 -3.99 16.85 -7.11
N ALA A 122 -3.24 16.27 -8.06
CA ALA A 122 -3.49 16.52 -9.49
C ALA A 122 -4.88 16.05 -9.92
N ARG A 123 -5.31 14.86 -9.44
CA ARG A 123 -6.67 14.32 -9.67
C ARG A 123 -7.74 15.20 -9.00
N ALA A 124 -7.48 15.68 -7.79
CA ALA A 124 -8.38 16.58 -7.08
C ALA A 124 -8.63 17.87 -7.85
N LEU A 125 -7.57 18.51 -8.37
CA LEU A 125 -7.70 19.70 -9.20
C LEU A 125 -8.49 19.44 -10.48
N HIS A 126 -8.32 18.28 -11.10
CA HIS A 126 -9.13 17.90 -12.26
C HIS A 126 -10.61 17.71 -11.89
N LEU A 127 -10.91 17.03 -10.77
CA LEU A 127 -12.29 16.84 -10.31
C LEU A 127 -12.97 18.16 -9.92
N LEU A 128 -12.24 19.06 -9.25
CA LEU A 128 -12.72 20.41 -8.92
C LEU A 128 -13.02 21.24 -10.19
N HIS A 129 -12.17 21.10 -11.22
CA HIS A 129 -12.42 21.75 -12.49
C HIS A 129 -13.72 21.24 -13.17
N LEU A 130 -14.00 19.93 -13.04
CA LEU A 130 -15.19 19.31 -13.64
C LEU A 130 -16.48 19.59 -12.89
N HIS A 131 -16.46 19.61 -11.55
CA HIS A 131 -17.64 19.58 -10.70
C HIS A 131 -17.81 20.84 -9.83
N GLY A 132 -16.82 21.76 -9.82
CA GLY A 132 -16.81 22.94 -8.97
C GLY A 132 -16.38 22.64 -7.53
N ASP A 133 -16.51 23.64 -6.66
CA ASP A 133 -15.93 23.61 -5.30
C ASP A 133 -16.83 22.94 -4.24
N ALA A 134 -18.12 22.72 -4.57
CA ALA A 134 -19.10 22.16 -3.64
C ALA A 134 -19.15 20.62 -3.68
N ILE A 135 -17.99 19.98 -3.73
CA ILE A 135 -17.83 18.52 -3.77
C ILE A 135 -17.02 18.03 -2.58
N TRP A 136 -17.06 16.73 -2.33
CA TRP A 136 -16.17 16.07 -1.41
C TRP A 136 -15.20 15.16 -2.16
N LEU A 137 -13.91 15.22 -1.80
CA LEU A 137 -12.83 14.44 -2.40
C LEU A 137 -12.50 13.28 -1.46
N ARG A 138 -12.74 12.05 -1.91
CA ARG A 138 -12.53 10.84 -1.07
C ARG A 138 -11.69 9.81 -1.80
N HIS A 139 -10.70 9.27 -1.08
CA HIS A 139 -9.99 8.08 -1.58
C HIS A 139 -10.89 6.85 -1.50
N GLN A 140 -10.54 5.82 -2.26
CA GLN A 140 -11.33 4.59 -2.39
C GLN A 140 -11.72 3.99 -1.02
N ALA A 141 -10.76 3.77 -0.13
CA ALA A 141 -11.01 3.21 1.20
C ALA A 141 -11.82 4.17 2.09
N ASP A 142 -11.55 5.48 2.01
CA ASP A 142 -12.25 6.51 2.78
C ASP A 142 -13.72 6.59 2.38
N TRP A 143 -14.02 6.46 1.08
CA TRP A 143 -15.39 6.45 0.59
C TRP A 143 -16.18 5.22 1.06
N ILE A 144 -15.57 4.02 1.06
CA ILE A 144 -16.20 2.80 1.60
C ILE A 144 -16.40 2.90 3.12
N ASN A 145 -15.45 3.47 3.87
CA ASN A 145 -15.64 3.74 5.30
C ASN A 145 -16.84 4.69 5.52
N GLY A 146 -16.95 5.73 4.68
CA GLY A 146 -18.11 6.65 4.69
C GLY A 146 -19.42 5.92 4.47
N TRP A 147 -19.46 4.93 3.58
CA TRP A 147 -20.65 4.12 3.36
C TRP A 147 -21.03 3.28 4.59
N PHE A 148 -20.06 2.65 5.27
CA PHE A 148 -20.33 1.91 6.50
C PHE A 148 -20.85 2.81 7.62
N LEU A 149 -20.31 4.02 7.75
CA LEU A 149 -20.69 4.99 8.77
C LEU A 149 -21.94 5.81 8.43
N ASN A 150 -22.35 5.83 7.15
CA ASN A 150 -23.29 6.81 6.59
C ASN A 150 -22.83 8.26 6.83
N ASP A 151 -21.51 8.47 6.77
CA ASP A 151 -20.84 9.74 7.01
C ASP A 151 -19.50 9.78 6.24
N TRP A 152 -19.41 10.59 5.20
CA TRP A 152 -18.26 10.64 4.29
C TRP A 152 -17.27 11.76 4.63
N ARG A 153 -17.37 12.41 5.78
CA ARG A 153 -16.41 13.47 6.13
C ARG A 153 -14.98 12.98 6.40
N TRP A 154 -14.79 11.70 6.68
CA TRP A 154 -13.54 11.11 7.16
C TRP A 154 -12.56 10.75 6.06
N GLY A 155 -11.27 10.86 6.36
CA GLY A 155 -10.17 10.33 5.57
C GLY A 155 -9.05 9.77 6.44
N GLU A 156 -8.28 8.84 5.91
CA GLU A 156 -7.14 8.23 6.60
C GLU A 156 -5.83 8.92 6.18
N GLU A 157 -4.91 9.13 7.14
CA GLU A 157 -3.68 9.93 6.95
C GLU A 157 -2.78 9.43 5.81
N GLY A 158 -2.60 8.12 5.64
CA GLY A 158 -1.75 7.52 4.62
C GLY A 158 -2.33 7.62 3.21
N ASN A 159 -3.65 7.45 3.06
CA ASN A 159 -4.35 7.65 1.80
C ASN A 159 -4.23 9.12 1.33
N ASN A 160 -4.27 10.06 2.26
CA ASN A 160 -4.30 11.49 1.97
C ASN A 160 -2.92 12.16 1.83
N LEU A 161 -1.82 11.42 1.99
CA LEU A 161 -0.45 11.92 1.75
C LEU A 161 -0.27 12.52 0.34
N ARG A 162 -0.77 11.84 -0.68
CA ARG A 162 -0.66 12.29 -2.08
C ARG A 162 -1.64 13.40 -2.43
N LEU A 163 -2.62 13.66 -1.54
CA LEU A 163 -3.50 14.83 -1.62
C LEU A 163 -2.90 16.05 -0.93
N GLY A 164 -1.86 15.84 -0.09
CA GLY A 164 -1.09 16.91 0.53
C GLY A 164 -1.17 16.95 2.06
N TRP A 165 -1.80 15.96 2.71
CA TRP A 165 -1.80 15.88 4.16
C TRP A 165 -0.37 15.80 4.72
N ASN A 166 -0.06 16.61 5.73
CA ASN A 166 1.23 16.58 6.39
C ASN A 166 1.16 15.70 7.65
N LEU A 167 1.84 14.54 7.57
CA LEU A 167 1.85 13.55 8.66
C LEU A 167 2.51 14.04 9.95
N GLU A 168 3.52 14.89 9.86
CA GLU A 168 4.30 15.33 11.02
C GLU A 168 3.56 16.43 11.78
N SER A 169 3.10 17.45 11.07
CA SER A 169 2.31 18.54 11.66
C SER A 169 0.86 18.15 11.92
N ARG A 170 0.38 17.03 11.36
CA ARG A 170 -1.01 16.54 11.44
C ARG A 170 -2.02 17.60 11.06
N ARG A 171 -1.78 18.28 9.95
CA ARG A 171 -2.69 19.31 9.40
C ARG A 171 -2.54 19.40 7.89
N TRP A 172 -3.55 19.96 7.26
CA TRP A 172 -3.44 20.42 5.89
C TRP A 172 -2.51 21.63 5.86
N PRO A 173 -1.55 21.71 4.91
CA PRO A 173 -0.74 22.91 4.69
C PRO A 173 -1.62 24.13 4.39
N ASP A 174 -1.14 25.31 4.75
CA ASP A 174 -1.88 26.56 4.55
C ASP A 174 -2.22 26.82 3.07
N GLU A 175 -1.36 26.33 2.15
CA GLU A 175 -1.58 26.37 0.71
C GLU A 175 -2.83 25.59 0.26
N LEU A 176 -3.27 24.58 1.01
CA LEU A 176 -4.48 23.81 0.76
C LEU A 176 -5.63 24.26 1.66
N ALA A 177 -5.37 24.52 2.93
CA ALA A 177 -6.38 24.89 3.92
C ALA A 177 -7.06 26.24 3.61
N ASN A 178 -6.35 27.14 2.94
CA ASN A 178 -6.87 28.46 2.57
C ASN A 178 -7.51 28.51 1.17
N GLN A 179 -7.64 27.38 0.48
CA GLN A 179 -8.32 27.34 -0.81
C GLN A 179 -9.83 27.47 -0.65
N VAL A 180 -10.49 28.05 -1.64
CA VAL A 180 -11.97 28.19 -1.67
C VAL A 180 -12.66 26.82 -1.62
N TRP A 181 -12.02 25.79 -2.12
CA TRP A 181 -12.47 24.40 -2.13
C TRP A 181 -11.97 23.58 -0.93
N SER A 182 -11.35 24.19 0.09
CA SER A 182 -10.80 23.46 1.25
C SER A 182 -11.85 22.61 1.98
N ALA A 183 -13.13 22.97 1.91
CA ALA A 183 -14.24 22.17 2.43
C ALA A 183 -14.42 20.81 1.71
N ALA A 184 -13.83 20.63 0.52
CA ALA A 184 -13.80 19.34 -0.19
C ALA A 184 -12.86 18.32 0.48
N LEU A 185 -11.87 18.77 1.25
CA LEU A 185 -10.88 17.92 1.92
C LEU A 185 -11.52 17.16 3.10
N PRO A 186 -11.10 15.90 3.36
CA PRO A 186 -11.60 15.15 4.50
C PRO A 186 -11.02 15.60 5.84
N ASP A 187 -11.75 15.30 6.92
CA ASP A 187 -11.27 15.32 8.29
C ASP A 187 -10.38 14.10 8.50
N ILE A 188 -9.08 14.31 8.74
CA ILE A 188 -8.09 13.24 8.73
C ILE A 188 -7.94 12.55 10.08
N HIS A 189 -8.00 11.23 10.04
CA HIS A 189 -7.75 10.35 11.17
C HIS A 189 -6.50 9.48 10.99
N PRO A 190 -5.78 9.18 12.08
CA PRO A 190 -4.66 8.26 12.05
C PRO A 190 -5.08 6.85 11.65
N SER A 191 -4.23 6.16 10.89
CA SER A 191 -4.38 4.72 10.61
C SER A 191 -4.56 3.92 11.90
N GLY A 192 -5.58 3.07 11.94
CA GLY A 192 -5.92 2.24 13.11
C GLY A 192 -6.74 2.94 14.20
N SER A 193 -7.21 4.18 13.99
CA SER A 193 -8.14 4.83 14.93
C SER A 193 -9.60 4.46 14.64
N VAL A 194 -10.42 4.42 15.67
CA VAL A 194 -11.87 4.20 15.52
C VAL A 194 -12.48 5.47 14.93
N LEU A 195 -13.19 5.34 13.80
CA LEU A 195 -13.96 6.42 13.16
C LEU A 195 -15.36 6.52 13.74
N GLY A 196 -15.95 5.42 14.15
CA GLY A 196 -17.30 5.34 14.70
C GLY A 196 -17.84 3.93 14.71
N THR A 197 -19.12 3.81 14.96
CA THR A 197 -19.90 2.57 14.89
C THR A 197 -20.60 2.49 13.54
N ILE A 198 -20.73 1.29 12.99
CA ILE A 198 -21.45 1.05 11.73
C ILE A 198 -22.88 1.64 11.79
N ALA A 199 -23.33 2.28 10.72
CA ALA A 199 -24.68 2.77 10.63
C ALA A 199 -25.71 1.64 10.72
N SER A 200 -26.73 1.77 11.57
CA SER A 200 -27.73 0.73 11.80
C SER A 200 -28.37 0.16 10.52
N PRO A 201 -28.73 0.96 9.50
CA PRO A 201 -29.24 0.42 8.24
C PRO A 201 -28.24 -0.51 7.52
N ARG A 202 -26.94 -0.21 7.61
CA ARG A 202 -25.89 -1.05 6.99
C ARG A 202 -25.67 -2.34 7.76
N ALA A 203 -25.65 -2.25 9.10
CA ALA A 203 -25.54 -3.41 9.96
C ALA A 203 -26.69 -4.42 9.71
N ILE A 204 -27.93 -3.91 9.60
CA ILE A 204 -29.11 -4.74 9.32
C ILE A 204 -29.03 -5.36 7.93
N ASP A 205 -28.72 -4.56 6.89
CA ASP A 205 -28.61 -5.04 5.49
C ASP A 205 -27.59 -6.17 5.33
N LEU A 206 -26.46 -6.05 6.03
CA LEU A 206 -25.36 -7.01 5.98
C LEU A 206 -25.44 -8.11 7.05
N THR A 207 -26.41 -8.06 7.94
CA THR A 207 -26.54 -8.97 9.10
C THR A 207 -25.25 -8.93 9.96
N LEU A 208 -24.78 -7.73 10.29
CA LEU A 208 -23.62 -7.46 11.14
C LEU A 208 -24.06 -6.98 12.52
N PRO A 209 -23.21 -7.08 13.57
CA PRO A 209 -23.50 -6.51 14.87
C PRO A 209 -23.71 -4.99 14.79
N LEU A 210 -24.70 -4.46 15.51
CA LEU A 210 -24.99 -3.01 15.54
C LEU A 210 -23.86 -2.20 16.19
N GLU A 211 -23.07 -2.81 17.06
CA GLU A 211 -21.94 -2.21 17.77
C GLU A 211 -20.60 -2.34 17.00
N LEU A 212 -20.64 -2.84 15.76
CA LEU A 212 -19.43 -3.06 14.97
C LEU A 212 -18.68 -1.73 14.76
N LEU A 213 -17.41 -1.69 15.18
CA LEU A 213 -16.56 -0.53 15.02
C LEU A 213 -16.03 -0.44 13.58
N VAL A 214 -16.03 0.76 13.02
CA VAL A 214 -15.36 1.08 11.75
C VAL A 214 -14.04 1.78 12.08
N VAL A 215 -12.94 1.20 11.62
CA VAL A 215 -11.58 1.63 11.94
C VAL A 215 -10.92 2.20 10.68
N ALA A 216 -10.22 3.32 10.82
CA ALA A 216 -9.41 3.89 9.75
C ALA A 216 -8.34 2.86 9.32
N GLY A 217 -8.39 2.46 8.08
CA GLY A 217 -7.45 1.47 7.54
C GLY A 217 -6.12 2.09 7.12
N THR A 218 -5.72 1.81 5.87
CA THR A 218 -4.47 2.34 5.30
C THR A 218 -4.49 2.14 3.77
N THR A 219 -3.34 2.30 3.10
CA THR A 219 -3.19 1.94 1.69
C THR A 219 -2.93 0.44 1.52
N ASP A 220 -3.28 -0.14 0.36
CA ASP A 220 -3.01 -1.53 -0.02
C ASP A 220 -1.57 -1.98 0.21
N SER A 221 -0.61 -1.11 -0.14
CA SER A 221 0.82 -1.39 0.03
C SER A 221 1.26 -1.44 1.50
N ASN A 222 0.63 -0.65 2.38
CA ASN A 222 0.89 -0.68 3.81
C ASN A 222 0.15 -1.85 4.48
N ALA A 223 -1.07 -2.17 4.01
CA ALA A 223 -1.79 -3.36 4.44
C ALA A 223 -0.99 -4.65 4.14
N ALA A 224 -0.34 -4.72 2.97
CA ALA A 224 0.57 -5.83 2.65
C ALA A 224 1.75 -5.94 3.64
N VAL A 225 2.31 -4.81 4.08
CA VAL A 225 3.35 -4.78 5.13
C VAL A 225 2.81 -5.32 6.44
N LEU A 226 1.63 -4.87 6.86
CA LEU A 226 0.97 -5.36 8.09
C LEU A 226 0.64 -6.86 7.99
N ALA A 227 0.26 -7.35 6.80
CA ALA A 227 -0.02 -8.77 6.58
C ALA A 227 1.20 -9.66 6.83
N ALA A 228 2.41 -9.13 6.65
CA ALA A 228 3.66 -9.83 6.96
C ALA A 228 3.91 -9.98 8.47
N ASN A 229 3.18 -9.25 9.32
CA ASN A 229 3.36 -9.23 10.77
C ASN A 229 4.82 -9.06 11.21
N PRO A 230 5.48 -8.01 10.75
CA PRO A 230 6.89 -7.80 11.08
C PRO A 230 7.06 -7.46 12.55
N ASP A 231 8.11 -7.97 13.16
CA ASP A 231 8.58 -7.51 14.46
C ASP A 231 9.50 -6.26 14.33
N GLU A 232 9.94 -5.74 15.47
CA GLU A 232 10.80 -4.56 15.52
C GLU A 232 12.19 -4.76 14.87
N HIS A 233 12.60 -6.00 14.57
CA HIS A 233 13.88 -6.34 13.95
C HIS A 233 13.76 -6.65 12.48
N ASP A 234 12.56 -6.72 11.93
CA ASP A 234 12.32 -7.10 10.54
C ASP A 234 12.44 -5.93 9.58
N GLY A 235 13.17 -6.15 8.49
CA GLY A 235 13.06 -5.37 7.27
C GLY A 235 12.05 -5.99 6.32
N ILE A 236 11.45 -5.20 5.45
CA ILE A 236 10.47 -5.67 4.48
C ILE A 236 10.94 -5.29 3.08
N THR A 237 11.03 -6.28 2.19
CA THR A 237 11.30 -6.06 0.77
C THR A 237 10.12 -6.52 -0.06
N VAL A 238 9.52 -5.61 -0.83
CA VAL A 238 8.47 -5.92 -1.79
C VAL A 238 9.11 -6.12 -3.16
N LEU A 239 9.03 -7.34 -3.69
CA LEU A 239 9.56 -7.75 -4.99
C LEU A 239 8.43 -7.75 -6.02
N GLY A 240 8.03 -6.57 -6.44
CA GLY A 240 7.02 -6.33 -7.47
C GLY A 240 7.63 -5.96 -8.81
N THR A 241 6.91 -5.16 -9.61
CA THR A 241 7.46 -4.51 -10.81
C THR A 241 8.67 -3.66 -10.45
N THR A 242 8.60 -2.99 -9.31
CA THR A 242 9.70 -2.26 -8.65
C THR A 242 10.11 -2.97 -7.36
N LEU A 243 11.32 -2.68 -6.89
CA LEU A 243 11.85 -3.16 -5.63
C LEU A 243 11.64 -2.07 -4.57
N VAL A 244 10.90 -2.39 -3.51
CA VAL A 244 10.57 -1.44 -2.45
C VAL A 244 11.07 -1.98 -1.12
N LEU A 245 11.83 -1.16 -0.38
CA LEU A 245 12.28 -1.46 0.97
C LEU A 245 11.44 -0.67 1.97
N LYS A 246 11.02 -1.30 3.05
CA LYS A 246 10.27 -0.65 4.14
C LYS A 246 10.78 -1.11 5.51
N ARG A 247 10.80 -0.18 6.46
CA ARG A 247 11.25 -0.40 7.83
C ARG A 247 10.39 0.39 8.80
N PHE A 248 9.89 -0.25 9.84
CA PHE A 248 9.32 0.48 10.98
C PHE A 248 10.43 1.18 11.77
N THR A 249 10.17 2.45 12.14
CA THR A 249 11.12 3.33 12.82
C THR A 249 10.43 4.07 13.96
N HIS A 250 11.21 4.57 14.94
CA HIS A 250 10.66 5.34 16.06
C HIS A 250 10.31 6.79 15.67
N ALA A 251 10.97 7.32 14.65
CA ALA A 251 10.77 8.66 14.13
C ALA A 251 10.78 8.65 12.60
N PRO A 252 10.22 9.67 11.92
CA PRO A 252 10.31 9.80 10.48
C PRO A 252 11.76 9.95 10.04
N ILE A 253 12.11 9.35 8.90
CA ILE A 253 13.44 9.44 8.30
C ILE A 253 13.29 10.04 6.91
N HIS A 254 14.02 11.14 6.67
CA HIS A 254 13.99 11.88 5.41
C HIS A 254 15.28 11.69 4.61
N GLY A 255 15.14 11.73 3.31
CA GLY A 255 16.24 11.67 2.36
C GLY A 255 15.75 11.52 0.93
N PRO A 256 16.63 11.76 -0.06
CA PRO A 256 16.28 11.55 -1.46
C PRO A 256 15.77 10.15 -1.72
N GLY A 257 14.66 10.04 -2.46
CA GLY A 257 14.03 8.78 -2.82
C GLY A 257 13.29 8.05 -1.70
N LEU A 258 13.26 8.61 -0.47
CA LEU A 258 12.51 8.03 0.64
C LEU A 258 11.05 8.50 0.66
N THR A 259 10.20 7.62 1.15
CA THR A 259 8.82 7.90 1.52
C THR A 259 8.62 7.57 2.99
N VAL A 260 7.82 8.40 3.67
CA VAL A 260 7.47 8.23 5.07
C VAL A 260 5.96 8.04 5.15
N HIS A 261 5.55 7.00 5.86
CA HIS A 261 4.17 6.71 6.17
C HIS A 261 4.00 6.59 7.69
N ARG A 262 2.77 6.64 8.15
CA ARG A 262 2.40 6.29 9.51
C ARG A 262 1.30 5.24 9.46
N VAL A 263 1.47 4.12 10.14
CA VAL A 263 0.57 2.97 10.06
C VAL A 263 0.36 2.39 11.46
N GLY A 264 -0.87 2.37 11.93
CA GLY A 264 -1.19 1.89 13.28
C GLY A 264 -0.47 2.66 14.40
N GLY A 265 -0.12 3.93 14.16
CA GLY A 265 0.62 4.76 15.11
C GLY A 265 2.14 4.70 14.98
N HIS A 266 2.69 3.82 14.15
CA HIS A 266 4.14 3.65 13.94
C HIS A 266 4.61 4.26 12.63
N TRP A 267 5.82 4.83 12.61
CA TRP A 267 6.44 5.33 11.40
C TRP A 267 6.94 4.17 10.53
N LEU A 268 6.64 4.24 9.25
CA LEU A 268 7.06 3.27 8.24
C LEU A 268 7.83 4.02 7.16
N CYS A 269 9.15 3.94 7.20
CA CYS A 269 10.05 4.59 6.25
C CYS A 269 10.52 3.60 5.19
N GLY A 270 10.77 4.08 3.99
CA GLY A 270 11.29 3.22 2.93
C GLY A 270 11.59 3.95 1.65
N GLY A 271 12.19 3.23 0.72
CA GLY A 271 12.52 3.71 -0.61
C GLY A 271 12.14 2.71 -1.68
N ALA A 272 11.89 3.21 -2.87
CA ALA A 272 11.50 2.41 -4.02
C ALA A 272 12.48 2.64 -5.17
N SER A 273 13.20 1.59 -5.56
CA SER A 273 14.01 1.58 -6.78
C SER A 273 13.12 1.48 -8.02
N ASN A 274 13.60 2.01 -9.14
CA ASN A 274 13.01 1.76 -10.45
C ASN A 274 13.25 0.32 -10.92
N ALA A 275 14.33 -0.33 -10.43
CA ALA A 275 14.61 -1.73 -10.66
C ALA A 275 13.59 -2.65 -9.99
N GLY A 276 13.48 -3.88 -10.46
CA GLY A 276 12.60 -4.90 -9.89
C GLY A 276 12.23 -5.97 -10.91
N GLY A 277 11.15 -6.72 -10.64
CA GLY A 277 10.66 -7.77 -11.53
C GLY A 277 10.24 -7.27 -12.93
N GLY A 278 9.91 -5.97 -13.05
CA GLY A 278 9.60 -5.35 -14.34
C GLY A 278 10.75 -5.41 -15.34
N VAL A 279 12.00 -5.33 -14.87
CA VAL A 279 13.18 -5.45 -15.75
C VAL A 279 13.32 -6.87 -16.29
N LEU A 280 13.05 -7.88 -15.44
CA LEU A 280 13.12 -9.28 -15.86
C LEU A 280 12.13 -9.59 -16.99
N ARG A 281 10.93 -8.99 -16.91
CA ARG A 281 9.86 -9.13 -17.92
C ARG A 281 10.14 -8.44 -19.24
N GLN A 282 11.17 -7.63 -19.34
CA GLN A 282 11.65 -7.10 -20.64
C GLN A 282 12.36 -8.19 -21.47
N PHE A 283 12.84 -9.26 -20.82
CA PHE A 283 13.62 -10.30 -21.44
C PHE A 283 12.95 -11.68 -21.42
N PHE A 284 12.12 -11.95 -20.41
CA PHE A 284 11.56 -13.27 -20.14
C PHE A 284 10.09 -13.16 -19.70
N ASP A 285 9.26 -14.06 -20.19
CA ASP A 285 7.92 -14.28 -19.65
C ASP A 285 7.93 -15.04 -18.33
N ASP A 286 6.78 -15.22 -17.68
CA ASP A 286 6.69 -15.85 -16.37
C ASP A 286 7.07 -17.35 -16.40
N GLU A 287 6.83 -18.07 -17.51
CA GLU A 287 7.21 -19.48 -17.70
C GLU A 287 8.74 -19.62 -17.88
N GLN A 288 9.31 -18.78 -18.73
CA GLN A 288 10.76 -18.70 -18.91
C GLN A 288 11.49 -18.34 -17.59
N LEU A 289 10.97 -17.36 -16.83
CA LEU A 289 11.54 -17.02 -15.53
C LEU A 289 11.55 -18.20 -14.57
N LEU A 290 10.48 -19.00 -14.55
CA LEU A 290 10.41 -20.18 -13.69
C LEU A 290 11.41 -21.26 -14.13
N GLU A 291 11.48 -21.55 -15.43
CA GLU A 291 12.35 -22.60 -15.98
C GLU A 291 13.83 -22.23 -15.88
N LEU A 292 14.20 -21.01 -16.26
CA LEU A 292 15.58 -20.54 -16.21
C LEU A 292 16.08 -20.42 -14.76
N SER A 293 15.22 -20.01 -13.82
CA SER A 293 15.58 -19.95 -12.40
C SER A 293 16.01 -21.29 -11.85
N ARG A 294 15.40 -22.39 -12.28
CA ARG A 294 15.77 -23.75 -11.83
C ARG A 294 17.18 -24.19 -12.26
N GLN A 295 17.72 -23.54 -13.32
CA GLN A 295 19.05 -23.82 -13.86
C GLN A 295 20.15 -23.00 -13.16
N ILE A 296 19.77 -22.03 -12.32
CA ILE A 296 20.71 -21.19 -11.57
C ILE A 296 21.22 -21.94 -10.33
N ASP A 297 22.54 -22.01 -10.19
CA ASP A 297 23.19 -22.35 -8.92
C ASP A 297 23.38 -21.07 -8.08
N PRO A 298 22.56 -20.84 -7.06
CA PRO A 298 22.59 -19.61 -6.28
C PRO A 298 23.81 -19.50 -5.36
N ASP A 299 24.59 -20.56 -5.20
CA ASP A 299 25.78 -20.60 -4.36
C ASP A 299 27.05 -20.17 -5.12
N THR A 300 26.97 -20.03 -6.45
CA THR A 300 28.03 -19.50 -7.32
C THR A 300 27.74 -18.04 -7.75
N ASN A 301 28.77 -17.37 -8.28
CA ASN A 301 28.61 -16.05 -8.89
C ASN A 301 28.45 -16.19 -10.40
N SER A 302 27.58 -15.38 -11.00
CA SER A 302 27.42 -15.33 -12.46
C SER A 302 28.67 -14.81 -13.19
N GLY A 303 29.52 -14.04 -12.49
CA GLY A 303 30.64 -13.31 -13.09
C GLY A 303 30.22 -12.04 -13.86
N LEU A 304 28.93 -11.71 -13.87
CA LEU A 304 28.39 -10.53 -14.54
C LEU A 304 28.22 -9.39 -13.54
N GLN A 305 28.48 -8.15 -13.98
CA GLN A 305 28.30 -6.95 -13.17
C GLN A 305 27.15 -6.09 -13.77
N LEU A 306 25.93 -6.63 -13.69
CA LEU A 306 24.77 -5.97 -14.26
C LEU A 306 24.11 -4.99 -13.27
N ARG A 307 23.57 -3.90 -13.82
CA ARG A 307 22.68 -2.98 -13.12
C ARG A 307 21.34 -2.98 -13.84
N PRO A 308 20.38 -3.81 -13.39
CA PRO A 308 19.13 -4.05 -14.09
C PRO A 308 18.10 -2.94 -13.79
N LEU A 309 18.29 -1.77 -14.40
CA LEU A 309 17.29 -0.70 -14.43
C LEU A 309 16.39 -0.87 -15.67
N PRO A 310 15.09 -0.47 -15.58
CA PRO A 310 14.16 -0.57 -16.71
C PRO A 310 14.48 0.42 -17.83
N GLY A 311 15.24 1.46 -17.54
CA GLY A 311 15.69 2.53 -18.42
C GLY A 311 16.58 3.49 -17.65
N ARG A 312 16.86 4.67 -18.23
CA ARG A 312 17.64 5.74 -17.62
C ARG A 312 16.92 6.27 -16.37
N GLY A 313 17.69 6.51 -15.32
CA GLY A 313 17.27 7.11 -14.07
C GLY A 313 16.97 6.12 -12.95
N GLU A 314 17.44 6.45 -11.76
CA GLU A 314 17.14 5.76 -10.50
C GLU A 314 16.76 6.80 -9.44
N ARG A 315 15.82 6.44 -8.55
CA ARG A 315 15.35 7.31 -7.47
C ARG A 315 15.80 6.83 -6.09
N PHE A 316 16.09 5.54 -5.93
CA PHE A 316 16.55 4.92 -4.70
C PHE A 316 17.24 3.57 -5.01
N PRO A 317 18.39 3.25 -4.42
CA PRO A 317 19.09 3.90 -3.29
C PRO A 317 19.88 5.16 -3.64
N VAL A 318 20.05 5.44 -4.91
CA VAL A 318 20.77 6.61 -5.41
C VAL A 318 19.80 7.44 -6.24
N ASP A 319 19.56 8.68 -5.84
CA ASP A 319 18.72 9.62 -6.59
C ASP A 319 19.57 10.23 -7.73
N ASP A 320 19.55 9.55 -8.87
CA ASP A 320 20.31 9.93 -10.07
C ASP A 320 19.43 9.76 -11.33
N PRO A 321 18.87 10.86 -11.88
CA PRO A 321 18.03 10.80 -13.07
C PRO A 321 18.80 10.40 -14.34
N GLU A 322 20.14 10.46 -14.32
CA GLU A 322 21.01 10.14 -15.45
C GLU A 322 21.59 8.71 -15.40
N MET A 323 21.36 7.98 -14.32
CA MET A 323 21.90 6.64 -14.13
C MET A 323 21.49 5.71 -15.28
N GLN A 324 22.48 5.10 -15.94
CA GLN A 324 22.23 4.19 -17.05
C GLN A 324 22.09 2.75 -16.56
N PRO A 325 21.21 1.94 -17.17
CA PRO A 325 21.24 0.49 -16.98
C PRO A 325 22.57 -0.08 -17.48
N VAL A 326 23.03 -1.17 -16.86
CA VAL A 326 24.16 -1.97 -17.33
C VAL A 326 23.62 -3.38 -17.55
N LEU A 327 23.35 -3.73 -18.82
CA LEU A 327 22.74 -5.01 -19.20
C LEU A 327 23.68 -5.84 -20.11
N GLU A 328 24.88 -5.35 -20.32
CA GLU A 328 25.95 -6.00 -21.07
C GLU A 328 27.13 -6.37 -20.15
N PRO A 329 27.91 -7.42 -20.44
CA PRO A 329 27.74 -8.32 -21.60
C PRO A 329 26.55 -9.27 -21.41
N ARG A 330 25.75 -9.49 -22.49
CA ARG A 330 24.72 -10.52 -22.51
C ARG A 330 25.34 -11.86 -22.94
N PRO A 331 25.40 -12.87 -22.06
CA PRO A 331 25.90 -14.19 -22.40
C PRO A 331 24.92 -14.95 -23.32
N VAL A 332 25.41 -15.98 -24.01
CA VAL A 332 24.57 -16.86 -24.85
C VAL A 332 23.55 -17.64 -24.03
N SER A 333 23.92 -18.01 -22.78
CA SER A 333 23.01 -18.70 -21.86
C SER A 333 22.06 -17.72 -21.19
N ASP A 334 20.77 -17.86 -21.48
CA ASP A 334 19.70 -17.06 -20.83
C ASP A 334 19.64 -17.33 -19.32
N ALA A 335 19.93 -18.55 -18.86
CA ALA A 335 20.00 -18.85 -17.42
C ALA A 335 21.14 -18.08 -16.74
N LEU A 336 22.31 -17.98 -17.37
CA LEU A 336 23.42 -17.17 -16.85
C LEU A 336 23.10 -15.68 -16.88
N PHE A 337 22.41 -15.20 -17.91
CA PHE A 337 21.95 -13.80 -17.98
C PHE A 337 20.94 -13.50 -16.88
N LEU A 338 19.93 -14.35 -16.68
CA LEU A 338 18.99 -14.22 -15.58
C LEU A 338 19.69 -14.24 -14.22
N HIS A 339 20.69 -15.11 -14.04
CA HIS A 339 21.50 -15.15 -12.81
C HIS A 339 22.14 -13.78 -12.53
N GLY A 340 22.82 -13.19 -13.53
CA GLY A 340 23.42 -11.86 -13.39
C GLY A 340 22.42 -10.75 -13.11
N LEU A 341 21.22 -10.80 -13.72
CA LEU A 341 20.16 -9.85 -13.44
C LEU A 341 19.66 -9.97 -11.99
N LEU A 342 19.45 -11.19 -11.48
CA LEU A 342 19.03 -11.44 -10.10
C LEU A 342 20.10 -11.02 -9.08
N GLU A 343 21.39 -11.23 -9.38
CA GLU A 343 22.50 -10.71 -8.56
C GLU A 343 22.54 -9.18 -8.55
N GLY A 344 22.35 -8.53 -9.71
CA GLY A 344 22.27 -7.07 -9.81
C GLY A 344 21.09 -6.48 -9.02
N LEU A 345 19.94 -7.14 -9.04
CA LEU A 345 18.79 -6.75 -8.21
C LEU A 345 19.07 -6.92 -6.71
N ALA A 346 19.78 -8.00 -6.32
CA ALA A 346 20.19 -8.22 -4.94
C ALA A 346 21.23 -7.18 -4.48
N GLU A 347 22.12 -6.71 -5.39
CA GLU A 347 23.03 -5.60 -5.12
C GLU A 347 22.29 -4.29 -4.85
N ILE A 348 21.32 -3.94 -5.70
CA ILE A 348 20.49 -2.74 -5.52
C ILE A 348 19.75 -2.80 -4.18
N GLU A 349 19.22 -3.97 -3.81
CA GLU A 349 18.59 -4.16 -2.50
C GLU A 349 19.56 -3.95 -1.35
N ALA A 350 20.77 -4.52 -1.43
CA ALA A 350 21.79 -4.36 -0.40
C ALA A 350 22.21 -2.90 -0.23
N CYS A 351 22.43 -2.18 -1.34
CA CYS A 351 22.70 -0.74 -1.33
C CYS A 351 21.52 0.03 -0.70
N GLY A 352 20.29 -0.39 -0.98
CA GLY A 352 19.09 0.22 -0.42
C GLY A 352 19.00 0.07 1.11
N TRP A 353 19.26 -1.13 1.63
CA TRP A 353 19.32 -1.36 3.08
C TRP A 353 20.44 -0.55 3.73
N GLN A 354 21.63 -0.52 3.12
CA GLN A 354 22.74 0.30 3.61
C GLN A 354 22.37 1.78 3.65
N ARG A 355 21.72 2.28 2.59
CA ARG A 355 21.27 3.67 2.52
C ARG A 355 20.25 4.02 3.60
N LEU A 356 19.28 3.13 3.88
CA LEU A 356 18.32 3.33 4.97
C LEU A 356 19.02 3.40 6.33
N ILE A 357 20.01 2.54 6.58
CA ILE A 357 20.79 2.54 7.84
C ILE A 357 21.59 3.84 7.97
N GLU A 358 22.26 4.29 6.92
CA GLU A 358 23.02 5.57 6.91
C GLU A 358 22.13 6.76 7.22
N LEU A 359 20.86 6.73 6.82
CA LEU A 359 19.87 7.76 7.10
C LEU A 359 19.21 7.61 8.48
N GLY A 360 19.58 6.62 9.27
CA GLY A 360 19.15 6.44 10.65
C GLY A 360 18.11 5.34 10.90
N ALA A 361 17.78 4.52 9.88
CA ALA A 361 16.92 3.37 10.11
C ALA A 361 17.67 2.30 10.92
N PRO A 362 17.02 1.60 11.86
CA PRO A 362 17.63 0.45 12.53
C PRO A 362 17.98 -0.64 11.52
N ALA A 363 19.18 -1.22 11.62
CA ALA A 363 19.57 -2.34 10.80
C ALA A 363 18.62 -3.53 10.99
N PRO A 364 18.10 -4.15 9.92
CA PRO A 364 17.27 -5.32 10.05
C PRO A 364 18.11 -6.54 10.47
N ARG A 365 17.51 -7.44 11.23
CA ARG A 365 18.11 -8.76 11.57
C ARG A 365 17.58 -9.88 10.67
N ARG A 366 16.45 -9.64 10.03
CA ARG A 366 15.77 -10.55 9.09
C ARG A 366 15.01 -9.69 8.05
N VAL A 367 14.85 -10.22 6.85
CA VAL A 367 14.05 -9.58 5.81
C VAL A 367 12.83 -10.44 5.48
N ILE A 368 11.65 -9.82 5.50
CA ILE A 368 10.41 -10.45 5.04
C ILE A 368 10.17 -9.99 3.60
N SER A 369 10.03 -10.94 2.69
CA SER A 369 9.80 -10.70 1.28
C SER A 369 8.33 -10.82 0.92
N LEU A 370 7.82 -9.81 0.20
CA LEU A 370 6.47 -9.73 -0.35
C LEU A 370 6.53 -9.66 -1.88
N GLY A 371 5.39 -9.88 -2.51
CA GLY A 371 5.24 -9.76 -3.97
C GLY A 371 5.63 -11.01 -4.75
N GLY A 372 5.47 -10.94 -6.07
CA GLY A 372 5.64 -12.10 -6.97
C GLY A 372 7.06 -12.68 -6.94
N GLY A 373 8.08 -11.83 -6.87
CA GLY A 373 9.49 -12.24 -6.83
C GLY A 373 9.87 -13.02 -5.55
N ALA A 374 9.12 -12.85 -4.47
CA ALA A 374 9.33 -13.57 -3.21
C ALA A 374 9.14 -15.10 -3.34
N ARG A 375 8.46 -15.52 -4.41
CA ARG A 375 8.22 -16.96 -4.71
C ARG A 375 9.41 -17.66 -5.35
N ASN A 376 10.41 -16.91 -5.84
CA ASN A 376 11.60 -17.47 -6.49
C ASN A 376 12.65 -17.90 -5.45
N PRO A 377 12.90 -19.22 -5.25
CA PRO A 377 13.80 -19.71 -4.21
C PRO A 377 15.27 -19.39 -4.54
N GLN A 378 15.67 -19.38 -5.82
CA GLN A 378 17.04 -19.04 -6.23
C GLN A 378 17.32 -17.56 -5.96
N TRP A 379 16.38 -16.67 -6.33
CA TRP A 379 16.52 -15.25 -6.01
C TRP A 379 16.60 -15.01 -4.50
N ARG A 380 15.78 -15.71 -3.71
CA ARG A 380 15.87 -15.62 -2.24
C ARG A 380 17.28 -15.98 -1.75
N ARG A 381 17.89 -17.10 -2.20
CA ARG A 381 19.22 -17.51 -1.77
C ARG A 381 20.32 -16.55 -2.22
N LEU A 382 20.25 -16.01 -3.44
CA LEU A 382 21.17 -14.96 -3.91
C LEU A 382 21.11 -13.73 -3.00
N ARG A 383 19.91 -13.31 -2.60
CA ARG A 383 19.70 -12.20 -1.67
C ARG A 383 20.21 -12.52 -0.27
N GLU A 384 19.93 -13.71 0.28
CA GLU A 384 20.47 -14.16 1.57
C GLU A 384 22.00 -14.08 1.60
N ARG A 385 22.64 -14.57 0.53
CA ARG A 385 24.09 -14.50 0.36
C ARG A 385 24.61 -13.06 0.31
N LYS A 386 23.91 -12.19 -0.41
CA LYS A 386 24.31 -10.79 -0.59
C LYS A 386 24.06 -9.95 0.67
N LEU A 387 22.90 -10.07 1.27
CA LEU A 387 22.52 -9.31 2.47
C LEU A 387 23.17 -9.87 3.76
N LYS A 388 23.55 -11.13 3.75
CA LYS A 388 24.02 -11.87 4.95
C LYS A 388 22.98 -11.89 6.07
N LEU A 389 21.70 -11.92 5.69
CA LEU A 389 20.55 -11.94 6.58
C LEU A 389 19.61 -13.08 6.18
N PRO A 390 18.91 -13.70 7.15
CA PRO A 390 17.85 -14.65 6.83
C PRO A 390 16.69 -13.93 6.12
N ILE A 391 16.15 -14.57 5.09
CA ILE A 391 15.03 -14.08 4.31
C ILE A 391 13.86 -15.06 4.40
N VAL A 392 12.69 -14.56 4.79
CA VAL A 392 11.43 -15.32 4.80
C VAL A 392 10.45 -14.72 3.80
N SER A 393 9.60 -15.55 3.22
CA SER A 393 8.54 -15.06 2.31
C SER A 393 7.20 -15.05 3.03
N CYS A 394 6.40 -14.01 2.80
CA CYS A 394 5.04 -13.91 3.27
C CYS A 394 4.09 -13.85 2.08
N ASN A 395 3.02 -14.67 2.13
CA ASN A 395 1.96 -14.73 1.12
C ASN A 395 0.58 -14.37 1.72
N ALA A 396 0.55 -13.82 2.95
CA ALA A 396 -0.71 -13.39 3.55
C ALA A 396 -1.32 -12.25 2.72
N PRO A 397 -2.63 -12.26 2.46
CA PRO A 397 -3.28 -11.20 1.69
C PRO A 397 -3.34 -9.90 2.48
N PRO A 398 -3.34 -8.72 1.81
CA PRO A 398 -3.43 -7.41 2.48
C PRO A 398 -4.64 -7.30 3.40
N ALA A 399 -5.77 -7.94 3.07
CA ALA A 399 -6.95 -7.99 3.93
C ALA A 399 -6.66 -8.49 5.36
N VAL A 400 -5.73 -9.45 5.53
CA VAL A 400 -5.25 -9.87 6.87
C VAL A 400 -4.49 -8.75 7.56
N GLY A 401 -3.72 -7.98 6.79
CA GLY A 401 -2.95 -6.85 7.33
C GLY A 401 -3.83 -5.73 7.85
N VAL A 402 -4.84 -5.32 7.06
CA VAL A 402 -5.75 -4.27 7.50
C VAL A 402 -6.67 -4.75 8.64
N ALA A 403 -7.03 -6.05 8.69
CA ALA A 403 -7.74 -6.63 9.84
C ALA A 403 -6.97 -6.47 11.16
N ARG A 404 -5.63 -6.49 11.13
CA ARG A 404 -4.80 -6.24 12.33
C ARG A 404 -4.93 -4.82 12.88
N LEU A 405 -5.20 -3.84 12.03
CA LEU A 405 -5.51 -2.48 12.50
C LEU A 405 -6.83 -2.48 13.29
N ALA A 406 -7.84 -3.18 12.78
CA ALA A 406 -9.11 -3.34 13.46
C ALA A 406 -8.94 -4.07 14.81
N LEU A 407 -8.10 -5.12 14.86
CA LEU A 407 -7.80 -5.84 16.09
C LEU A 407 -7.11 -4.95 17.11
N SER A 408 -6.07 -4.21 16.71
CA SER A 408 -5.34 -3.28 17.59
C SER A 408 -6.22 -2.14 18.11
N ALA A 409 -7.28 -1.77 17.40
CA ALA A 409 -8.23 -0.76 17.87
C ALA A 409 -9.11 -1.27 19.03
N ILE A 410 -9.54 -2.55 18.98
CA ILE A 410 -10.29 -3.20 20.07
C ILE A 410 -9.41 -3.32 21.30
N ASP A 411 -8.17 -3.83 21.16
CA ASP A 411 -7.25 -4.06 22.27
C ASP A 411 -6.94 -2.75 23.02
N ARG A 412 -6.84 -1.62 22.33
CA ARG A 412 -6.64 -0.30 22.93
C ARG A 412 -7.87 0.19 23.68
N GLY A 413 -9.07 -0.04 23.13
CA GLY A 413 -10.33 0.34 23.78
C GLY A 413 -10.57 -0.42 25.10
N GLU A 414 -10.10 -1.66 25.21
CA GLU A 414 -10.15 -2.44 26.45
C GLU A 414 -9.12 -1.99 27.51
N SER A 415 -8.02 -1.34 27.08
CA SER A 415 -6.98 -0.85 27.98
C SER A 415 -7.29 0.51 28.61
N ASP A 416 -8.17 1.30 27.98
CA ASP A 416 -8.57 2.64 28.40
C ASP A 416 -9.92 2.63 29.18
N ALA A 417 -10.59 1.48 29.29
CA ALA A 417 -11.85 1.26 30.01
C ALA A 417 -11.60 0.58 31.38
#